data_ecaa87d20f424bdc83235c78fc937f25
#
_entry.id   ecaa87d20f424bdc83235c78fc937f25
#
_cell.length_a   1.000
_cell.length_b   1.000
_cell.length_c   1.000
_cell.angle_alpha   90.00
_cell.angle_beta   90.00
_cell.angle_gamma   90.00
#
_symmetry.space_group_name_H-M   'P 1'
#
loop_
_entity.id
_entity.type
_entity.pdbx_description
1 polymer ?
#
loop_
_entity_poly.entity_id
_entity_poly.type
_entity_poly.pdbx_seq_one_letter_code
_entity_poly.pdbx_strand_id
1 'polypeptide(L)'
;MTKKIIIWFLCLLILNVQLLNAEDKFLSLKKNKTNVRYGPGLDYPIKYIYRKVNLPVKQIDMKENWRRVIFLDNNSGWIHLSQLKPTNSIITLNKKVLFKKPSNFSEPLAKLEKGRLLVIKKCEDKWCNITTGD
;
A
#
# COMPACT_ATOMS: atom_id res chain seq x y z
N MET A 1 -19.95 50.59 0.00
CA MET A 1 -18.69 49.96 0.48
C MET A 1 -18.89 48.57 1.07
N THR A 2 -19.97 48.27 1.72
CA THR A 2 -20.22 46.97 2.41
C THR A 2 -20.34 45.76 1.49
N LYS A 3 -20.93 45.87 0.30
CA LYS A 3 -21.07 44.73 -0.64
C LYS A 3 -19.75 44.22 -1.23
N LYS A 4 -18.77 45.10 -1.47
CA LYS A 4 -17.45 44.69 -2.00
C LYS A 4 -16.62 43.95 -0.95
N ILE A 5 -16.71 44.30 0.31
CA ILE A 5 -16.03 43.67 1.42
C ILE A 5 -16.56 42.25 1.64
N ILE A 6 -17.86 42.03 1.54
CA ILE A 6 -18.50 40.71 1.69
C ILE A 6 -18.05 39.74 0.57
N ILE A 7 -17.94 40.22 -0.67
CA ILE A 7 -17.50 39.42 -1.81
C ILE A 7 -16.01 39.00 -1.63
N TRP A 8 -15.18 39.91 -1.14
CA TRP A 8 -13.78 39.58 -0.83
C TRP A 8 -13.63 38.56 0.30
N PHE A 9 -14.48 38.66 1.32
CA PHE A 9 -14.48 37.71 2.44
C PHE A 9 -14.99 36.33 2.01
N LEU A 10 -15.96 36.25 1.12
CA LEU A 10 -16.47 35.00 0.56
C LEU A 10 -15.44 34.32 -0.36
N CYS A 11 -14.69 35.10 -1.18
CA CYS A 11 -13.60 34.54 -1.98
C CYS A 11 -12.45 33.97 -1.13
N LEU A 12 -12.13 34.57 0.01
CA LEU A 12 -11.09 34.06 0.93
C LEU A 12 -11.51 32.75 1.62
N LEU A 13 -12.80 32.53 1.84
CA LEU A 13 -13.32 31.29 2.42
C LEU A 13 -13.30 30.10 1.44
N ILE A 14 -13.40 30.37 0.13
CA ILE A 14 -13.41 29.32 -0.90
C ILE A 14 -11.99 28.79 -1.19
N LEU A 15 -10.94 29.56 -0.89
CA LEU A 15 -9.55 29.18 -1.15
C LEU A 15 -8.97 28.14 -0.17
N ASN A 16 -9.70 27.77 0.89
CA ASN A 16 -9.18 26.87 1.93
C ASN A 16 -9.66 25.41 1.84
N VAL A 17 -10.41 25.04 0.81
CA VAL A 17 -10.79 23.64 0.58
C VAL A 17 -9.88 23.04 -0.47
N GLN A 18 -8.60 23.01 -0.22
CA GLN A 18 -7.73 21.99 -0.80
C GLN A 18 -7.94 20.72 0.03
N LEU A 19 -8.91 19.92 -0.39
CA LEU A 19 -8.99 18.52 0.01
C LEU A 19 -7.66 17.90 -0.41
N LEU A 20 -6.74 17.76 0.54
CA LEU A 20 -5.58 16.91 0.43
C LEU A 20 -6.10 15.47 0.28
N ASN A 21 -6.41 15.08 -0.95
CA ASN A 21 -6.50 13.67 -1.30
C ASN A 21 -5.09 13.11 -1.18
N ALA A 22 -4.70 12.72 0.03
CA ALA A 22 -3.51 11.94 0.25
C ALA A 22 -3.75 10.57 -0.41
N GLU A 23 -3.27 10.41 -1.63
CA GLU A 23 -3.32 9.13 -2.32
C GLU A 23 -2.59 8.09 -1.48
N ASP A 24 -3.27 6.99 -1.17
CA ASP A 24 -2.72 5.88 -0.39
C ASP A 24 -1.54 5.28 -1.13
N LYS A 25 -0.35 5.48 -0.62
CA LYS A 25 0.87 4.96 -1.23
C LYS A 25 1.20 3.57 -0.70
N PHE A 26 1.17 2.59 -1.59
CA PHE A 26 1.56 1.23 -1.28
C PHE A 26 2.97 0.92 -1.79
N LEU A 27 3.72 0.18 -0.99
CA LEU A 27 5.04 -0.36 -1.28
C LEU A 27 5.04 -1.85 -0.97
N SER A 28 6.08 -2.56 -1.39
CA SER A 28 6.30 -3.96 -1.02
C SER A 28 7.69 -4.17 -0.42
N LEU A 29 7.80 -5.15 0.46
CA LEU A 29 9.10 -5.58 0.98
C LEU A 29 9.95 -6.15 -0.15
N LYS A 30 11.17 -5.64 -0.30
CA LYS A 30 12.11 -6.04 -1.35
C LYS A 30 12.91 -7.27 -0.97
N LYS A 31 13.16 -7.46 0.32
CA LYS A 31 14.06 -8.50 0.85
C LYS A 31 13.30 -9.55 1.65
N ASN A 32 13.85 -10.75 1.70
CA ASN A 32 13.32 -11.85 2.51
C ASN A 32 13.49 -11.60 4.02
N LYS A 33 14.38 -10.69 4.42
CA LYS A 33 14.55 -10.24 5.80
C LYS A 33 14.51 -8.71 5.81
N THR A 34 13.48 -8.13 6.43
CA THR A 34 13.29 -6.70 6.55
C THR A 34 13.18 -6.31 8.01
N ASN A 35 14.04 -5.40 8.44
CA ASN A 35 14.03 -4.85 9.79
C ASN A 35 13.07 -3.67 9.85
N VAL A 36 12.10 -3.74 10.74
CA VAL A 36 11.17 -2.66 11.10
C VAL A 36 11.60 -2.07 12.43
N ARG A 37 11.82 -0.77 12.49
CA ARG A 37 12.35 -0.08 13.66
C ARG A 37 11.31 0.81 14.33
N TYR A 38 11.59 1.19 15.57
CA TYR A 38 10.75 2.12 16.32
C TYR A 38 10.81 3.56 15.77
N GLY A 39 11.91 3.95 15.11
CA GLY A 39 12.12 5.29 14.56
C GLY A 39 12.92 5.30 13.25
N PRO A 40 13.00 6.48 12.59
CA PRO A 40 13.63 6.65 11.30
C PRO A 40 15.16 6.82 11.42
N GLY A 41 15.86 5.75 11.76
CA GLY A 41 17.32 5.75 11.90
C GLY A 41 17.86 4.38 12.32
N LEU A 42 19.14 4.15 12.10
CA LEU A 42 19.82 2.91 12.51
C LEU A 42 20.00 2.83 14.02
N ASP A 43 20.01 3.97 14.71
CA ASP A 43 20.12 4.08 16.18
C ASP A 43 18.86 3.62 16.90
N TYR A 44 17.73 3.58 16.20
CA TYR A 44 16.50 3.06 16.78
C TYR A 44 16.50 1.53 16.79
N PRO A 45 16.07 0.91 17.90
CA PRO A 45 16.03 -0.54 18.00
C PRO A 45 15.07 -1.17 16.99
N ILE A 46 15.34 -2.41 16.63
CA ILE A 46 14.44 -3.21 15.77
C ILE A 46 13.21 -3.58 16.58
N LYS A 47 12.04 -3.28 16.03
CA LYS A 47 10.72 -3.60 16.61
C LYS A 47 10.23 -4.97 16.13
N TYR A 48 10.34 -5.21 14.81
CA TYR A 48 9.94 -6.46 14.16
C TYR A 48 10.94 -6.84 13.07
N ILE A 49 10.99 -8.13 12.76
CA ILE A 49 11.70 -8.66 11.59
C ILE A 49 10.69 -9.43 10.74
N TYR A 50 10.39 -8.89 9.56
CA TYR A 50 9.53 -9.58 8.59
C TYR A 50 10.37 -10.44 7.64
N ARG A 51 9.91 -11.67 7.40
CA ARG A 51 10.60 -12.66 6.54
C ARG A 51 9.72 -13.06 5.36
N LYS A 52 9.19 -12.07 4.64
CA LYS A 52 8.33 -12.32 3.48
C LYS A 52 8.55 -11.26 2.41
N VAL A 53 9.25 -11.65 1.34
CA VAL A 53 9.41 -10.81 0.15
C VAL A 53 8.04 -10.52 -0.49
N ASN A 54 7.92 -9.40 -1.19
CA ASN A 54 6.69 -8.94 -1.84
C ASN A 54 5.52 -8.60 -0.89
N LEU A 55 5.68 -8.68 0.43
CA LEU A 55 4.60 -8.31 1.35
C LEU A 55 4.22 -6.84 1.14
N PRO A 56 2.96 -6.53 0.74
CA PRO A 56 2.53 -5.16 0.54
C PRO A 56 2.33 -4.46 1.89
N VAL A 57 2.71 -3.20 1.93
CA VAL A 57 2.59 -2.31 3.09
C VAL A 57 2.09 -0.94 2.64
N LYS A 58 1.30 -0.27 3.49
CA LYS A 58 0.85 1.08 3.23
C LYS A 58 1.80 2.07 3.89
N GLN A 59 2.35 3.00 3.12
CA GLN A 59 3.13 4.11 3.66
C GLN A 59 2.20 5.10 4.36
N ILE A 60 2.51 5.46 5.59
CA ILE A 60 1.75 6.42 6.40
C ILE A 60 2.55 7.67 6.77
N ASP A 61 3.89 7.61 6.67
CA ASP A 61 4.77 8.74 6.95
C ASP A 61 6.13 8.55 6.25
N MET A 62 6.95 9.59 6.17
CA MET A 62 8.30 9.51 5.65
C MET A 62 9.23 10.53 6.31
N LYS A 63 10.49 10.15 6.47
CA LYS A 63 11.58 11.03 6.89
C LYS A 63 12.85 10.61 6.17
N GLU A 64 13.40 11.48 5.32
CA GLU A 64 14.59 11.18 4.52
C GLU A 64 14.47 9.84 3.76
N ASN A 65 15.41 8.91 3.99
CA ASN A 65 15.40 7.57 3.41
C ASN A 65 14.58 6.54 4.21
N TRP A 66 13.76 6.98 5.15
CA TRP A 66 12.92 6.12 5.98
C TRP A 66 11.44 6.28 5.62
N ARG A 67 10.71 5.17 5.68
CA ARG A 67 9.26 5.15 5.47
C ARG A 67 8.61 4.51 6.68
N ARG A 68 7.67 5.22 7.28
CA ARG A 68 6.77 4.62 8.27
C ARG A 68 5.68 3.91 7.50
N VAL A 69 5.54 2.63 7.78
CA VAL A 69 4.55 1.77 7.11
C VAL A 69 3.64 1.12 8.13
N ILE A 70 2.45 0.77 7.67
CA ILE A 70 1.50 -0.07 8.39
C ILE A 70 1.27 -1.35 7.60
N PHE A 71 1.26 -2.48 8.30
CA PHE A 71 1.02 -3.81 7.79
C PHE A 71 -0.46 -4.18 7.92
N LEU A 72 -0.88 -5.27 7.29
CA LEU A 72 -2.27 -5.74 7.33
C LEU A 72 -2.76 -6.10 8.74
N ASP A 73 -1.87 -6.52 9.61
CA ASP A 73 -2.11 -6.84 11.02
C ASP A 73 -2.14 -5.60 11.93
N ASN A 74 -2.18 -4.40 11.35
CA ASN A 74 -2.11 -3.09 12.02
C ASN A 74 -0.79 -2.80 12.76
N ASN A 75 0.22 -3.66 12.65
CA ASN A 75 1.56 -3.34 13.12
C ASN A 75 2.16 -2.24 12.27
N SER A 76 2.90 -1.33 12.89
CA SER A 76 3.56 -0.22 12.18
C SER A 76 4.98 -0.01 12.64
N GLY A 77 5.79 0.58 11.78
CA GLY A 77 7.15 0.99 12.13
C GLY A 77 7.92 1.53 10.92
N TRP A 78 9.18 1.81 11.12
CA TRP A 78 10.04 2.46 10.16
C TRP A 78 10.92 1.46 9.42
N ILE A 79 10.94 1.58 8.09
CA ILE A 79 11.74 0.75 7.20
C ILE A 79 12.61 1.66 6.33
N HIS A 80 13.88 1.32 6.17
CA HIS A 80 14.75 2.04 5.24
C HIS A 80 14.36 1.77 3.79
N LEU A 81 14.39 2.79 2.96
CA LEU A 81 13.94 2.74 1.56
C LEU A 81 14.61 1.64 0.73
N SER A 82 15.87 1.29 1.03
CA SER A 82 16.58 0.20 0.35
C SER A 82 15.95 -1.19 0.53
N GLN A 83 15.08 -1.36 1.52
CA GLN A 83 14.36 -2.60 1.79
C GLN A 83 12.93 -2.62 1.21
N LEU A 84 12.54 -1.54 0.55
CA LEU A 84 11.24 -1.33 -0.08
C LEU A 84 11.36 -1.24 -1.60
N LYS A 85 10.27 -1.52 -2.29
CA LYS A 85 10.12 -1.35 -3.73
C LYS A 85 8.68 -0.93 -4.07
N PRO A 86 8.43 -0.35 -5.27
CA PRO A 86 7.07 -0.17 -5.75
C PRO A 86 6.31 -1.50 -5.70
N THR A 87 5.04 -1.45 -5.28
CA THR A 87 4.24 -2.67 -5.14
C THR A 87 3.70 -3.15 -6.48
N ASN A 88 3.80 -4.45 -6.69
CA ASN A 88 3.07 -5.20 -7.70
C ASN A 88 2.40 -6.43 -7.08
N SER A 89 2.19 -6.40 -5.78
CA SER A 89 1.64 -7.52 -5.01
C SER A 89 0.38 -7.10 -4.26
N ILE A 90 -0.48 -8.07 -4.00
CA ILE A 90 -1.72 -7.92 -3.25
C ILE A 90 -1.88 -9.06 -2.26
N ILE A 91 -2.72 -8.85 -1.26
CA ILE A 91 -3.16 -9.88 -0.33
C ILE A 91 -4.67 -10.04 -0.47
N THR A 92 -5.14 -11.28 -0.55
CA THR A 92 -6.58 -11.58 -0.57
C THR A 92 -7.22 -11.24 0.77
N LEU A 93 -8.21 -10.36 0.76
CA LEU A 93 -8.98 -10.02 1.97
C LEU A 93 -10.13 -11.00 2.23
N ASN A 94 -10.57 -11.70 1.18
CA ASN A 94 -11.64 -12.70 1.22
C ASN A 94 -11.25 -13.90 0.35
N LYS A 95 -12.00 -15.00 0.46
CA LYS A 95 -11.87 -16.14 -0.46
C LYS A 95 -12.07 -15.70 -1.91
N LYS A 96 -11.21 -16.15 -2.81
CA LYS A 96 -11.25 -15.87 -4.24
C LYS A 96 -11.07 -17.15 -5.04
N VAL A 97 -11.56 -17.16 -6.27
CA VAL A 97 -11.32 -18.25 -7.22
C VAL A 97 -10.30 -17.78 -8.25
N LEU A 98 -9.32 -18.62 -8.49
CA LEU A 98 -8.36 -18.46 -9.56
C LEU A 98 -8.89 -19.19 -10.80
N PHE A 99 -8.95 -18.52 -11.93
CA PHE A 99 -9.43 -19.06 -13.20
C PHE A 99 -8.28 -19.22 -14.21
N LYS A 100 -8.41 -20.18 -15.12
CA LYS A 100 -7.45 -20.44 -16.18
C LYS A 100 -7.37 -19.31 -17.22
N LYS A 101 -8.52 -18.68 -17.50
CA LYS A 101 -8.67 -17.56 -18.45
C LYS A 101 -9.43 -16.41 -17.77
N PRO A 102 -9.32 -15.17 -18.26
CA PRO A 102 -10.01 -14.01 -17.69
C PRO A 102 -11.52 -14.03 -18.00
N SER A 103 -12.23 -15.01 -17.48
CA SER A 103 -13.67 -15.20 -17.65
C SER A 103 -14.26 -15.98 -16.48
N ASN A 104 -15.44 -15.59 -16.02
CA ASN A 104 -16.20 -16.30 -14.99
C ASN A 104 -16.70 -17.68 -15.47
N PHE A 105 -16.71 -17.92 -16.76
CA PHE A 105 -17.07 -19.21 -17.40
C PHE A 105 -15.87 -20.11 -17.66
N SER A 106 -14.67 -19.65 -17.28
CA SER A 106 -13.44 -20.42 -17.43
C SER A 106 -13.32 -21.48 -16.34
N GLU A 107 -12.51 -22.49 -16.62
CA GLU A 107 -12.16 -23.54 -15.67
C GLU A 107 -11.51 -22.93 -14.39
N PRO A 108 -12.07 -23.24 -13.21
CA PRO A 108 -11.44 -22.83 -11.95
C PRO A 108 -10.19 -23.68 -11.68
N LEU A 109 -9.07 -23.04 -11.40
CA LEU A 109 -7.82 -23.72 -11.09
C LEU A 109 -7.64 -23.97 -9.60
N ALA A 110 -8.02 -23.01 -8.77
CA ALA A 110 -7.86 -23.09 -7.32
C ALA A 110 -8.78 -22.13 -6.57
N LYS A 111 -9.04 -22.45 -5.32
CA LYS A 111 -9.62 -21.51 -4.33
C LYS A 111 -8.50 -20.90 -3.52
N LEU A 112 -8.48 -19.58 -3.45
CA LEU A 112 -7.52 -18.80 -2.68
C LEU A 112 -8.17 -18.40 -1.35
N GLU A 113 -7.56 -18.79 -0.26
CA GLU A 113 -8.02 -18.39 1.07
C GLU A 113 -7.64 -16.91 1.35
N LYS A 114 -8.26 -16.33 2.37
CA LYS A 114 -7.88 -15.02 2.90
C LYS A 114 -6.40 -15.02 3.32
N GLY A 115 -5.70 -13.92 3.07
CA GLY A 115 -4.31 -13.73 3.48
C GLY A 115 -3.28 -14.28 2.48
N ARG A 116 -3.70 -14.77 1.30
CA ARG A 116 -2.75 -15.23 0.27
C ARG A 116 -2.07 -14.05 -0.41
N LEU A 117 -0.75 -14.08 -0.43
CA LEU A 117 0.08 -13.12 -1.16
C LEU A 117 0.15 -13.52 -2.64
N LEU A 118 -0.17 -12.58 -3.51
CA LEU A 118 -0.17 -12.76 -4.95
C LEU A 118 0.66 -11.64 -5.59
N VAL A 119 1.43 -11.98 -6.62
CA VAL A 119 2.18 -11.01 -7.42
C VAL A 119 1.44 -10.80 -8.73
N ILE A 120 1.14 -9.55 -9.04
CA ILE A 120 0.46 -9.13 -10.26
C ILE A 120 1.50 -9.00 -11.37
N LYS A 121 1.26 -9.66 -12.51
CA LYS A 121 2.04 -9.50 -13.74
C LYS A 121 1.44 -8.42 -14.63
N LYS A 122 0.14 -8.50 -14.89
CA LYS A 122 -0.59 -7.58 -15.77
C LYS A 122 -2.07 -7.60 -15.39
N CYS A 123 -2.73 -6.46 -15.45
CA CYS A 123 -4.19 -6.37 -15.36
C CYS A 123 -4.76 -5.81 -16.64
N GLU A 124 -5.91 -6.35 -17.08
CA GLU A 124 -6.75 -5.87 -18.17
C GLU A 124 -8.20 -5.87 -17.68
N ASP A 125 -8.86 -4.73 -17.75
CA ASP A 125 -10.20 -4.52 -17.20
C ASP A 125 -10.28 -4.98 -15.72
N LYS A 126 -11.13 -5.93 -15.40
CA LYS A 126 -11.33 -6.50 -14.04
C LYS A 126 -10.52 -7.78 -13.78
N TRP A 127 -9.64 -8.18 -14.68
CA TRP A 127 -8.85 -9.40 -14.58
C TRP A 127 -7.36 -9.09 -14.43
N CYS A 128 -6.71 -9.79 -13.53
CA CYS A 128 -5.27 -9.69 -13.38
C CYS A 128 -4.62 -11.06 -13.56
N ASN A 129 -3.56 -11.09 -14.36
CA ASN A 129 -2.67 -12.24 -14.41
C ASN A 129 -1.75 -12.18 -13.19
N ILE A 130 -1.74 -13.25 -12.41
CA ILE A 130 -1.01 -13.33 -11.15
C ILE A 130 -0.10 -14.55 -11.08
N THR A 131 0.87 -14.49 -10.16
CA THR A 131 1.62 -15.64 -9.64
C THR A 131 1.52 -15.69 -8.12
N THR A 132 1.75 -16.86 -7.53
CA THR A 132 1.93 -16.97 -6.09
C THR A 132 3.16 -16.15 -5.67
N GLY A 133 3.09 -15.50 -4.50
CA GLY A 133 4.15 -14.62 -4.00
C GLY A 133 5.18 -15.32 -3.12
N ASP A 134 5.21 -16.63 -3.17
CA ASP A 134 6.13 -17.48 -2.38
C ASP A 134 7.49 -17.59 -3.05
#